data_49a43f7190002bb81202eb406a527707
#
_entry.id   49a43f7190002bb81202eb406a527707
#
_cell.length_a   1.000
_cell.length_b   1.000
_cell.length_c   1.000
_cell.angle_alpha   90.00
_cell.angle_beta   90.00
_cell.angle_gamma   90.00
#
_symmetry.space_group_name_H-M   'P 1'
#
loop_
_entity.id
_entity.type
_entity.pdbx_description
1 polymer ?
#
loop_
_entity_poly.entity_id
_entity_poly.type
_entity_poly.pdbx_seq_one_letter_code
_entity_poly.pdbx_strand_id
1 'polypeptide(L)'
;MARFFVNRPIVAMVLSIIMVLLGVVAMRGLPIAQYPEIVPPMIQVTTTFIGASATDVEASVATPLEQQINGVENMIYMKSTNANDGTLTLKVSFEVGSNLDMNNVLTQNRVSQGMPQMPQSVKNYGVSVKKALAFPLLVISIKSPNGTYDNSFLSNYTTININDAIARIQGVGQINLFGGSDYAMRVWLRPDVIGRLGLTIPDIANAISQQNQLTPAGQIGGPPAAPGTEYTYTVRTQGRLLNEEEFGDIIVRTNPDGSQVKLKDVARLELGTMLYNAVGRHDGKPAAVIAVFQIPGTNALDVANRIKATMEELSKRFPRDMEYLISLDTT
;
A
#
# COMPACT_ATOMS: atom_id res chain seq x y z
N MET A 1 56.26 3.74 24.03
CA MET A 1 55.18 4.72 23.72
C MET A 1 55.00 5.73 24.84
N ALA A 2 54.88 5.36 26.11
CA ALA A 2 54.61 6.34 27.20
C ALA A 2 55.65 7.48 27.29
N ARG A 3 56.97 7.16 27.18
CA ARG A 3 58.05 8.18 27.20
C ARG A 3 57.93 9.25 26.10
N PHE A 4 57.32 8.93 24.94
CA PHE A 4 57.12 9.91 23.86
C PHE A 4 56.10 10.98 24.28
N PHE A 5 55.00 10.61 24.90
CA PHE A 5 53.99 11.53 25.37
C PHE A 5 54.40 12.32 26.60
N VAL A 6 55.16 11.73 27.51
CA VAL A 6 55.75 12.42 28.67
C VAL A 6 56.69 13.53 28.24
N ASN A 7 57.50 13.31 27.20
CA ASN A 7 58.48 14.29 26.72
C ASN A 7 57.84 15.35 25.78
N ARG A 8 56.57 15.14 25.34
CA ARG A 8 55.85 16.06 24.43
C ARG A 8 54.42 16.28 24.92
N PRO A 9 54.20 17.02 26.00
CA PRO A 9 52.90 17.18 26.64
C PRO A 9 51.88 17.89 25.72
N ILE A 10 52.33 18.81 24.87
CA ILE A 10 51.48 19.50 23.92
C ILE A 10 50.87 18.53 22.92
N VAL A 11 51.64 17.57 22.39
CA VAL A 11 51.14 16.57 21.44
C VAL A 11 50.12 15.64 22.11
N ALA A 12 50.39 15.25 23.39
CA ALA A 12 49.44 14.46 24.16
C ALA A 12 48.08 15.20 24.36
N MET A 13 48.18 16.48 24.67
CA MET A 13 46.99 17.34 24.91
C MET A 13 46.14 17.52 23.62
N VAL A 14 46.81 17.80 22.50
CA VAL A 14 46.13 17.96 21.18
C VAL A 14 45.46 16.64 20.79
N LEU A 15 46.15 15.50 20.90
CA LEU A 15 45.55 14.20 20.59
C LEU A 15 44.36 13.85 21.47
N SER A 16 44.45 14.18 22.79
CA SER A 16 43.34 14.01 23.74
C SER A 16 42.10 14.84 23.32
N ILE A 17 42.32 16.11 22.99
CA ILE A 17 41.26 17.01 22.54
C ILE A 17 40.63 16.50 21.24
N ILE A 18 41.43 16.08 20.26
CA ILE A 18 40.94 15.49 19.00
C ILE A 18 40.11 14.24 19.28
N MET A 19 40.55 13.32 20.14
CA MET A 19 39.78 12.13 20.50
C MET A 19 38.44 12.46 21.16
N VAL A 20 38.43 13.44 22.07
CA VAL A 20 37.19 13.88 22.73
C VAL A 20 36.22 14.50 21.68
N LEU A 21 36.71 15.37 20.80
CA LEU A 21 35.89 15.97 19.75
C LEU A 21 35.32 14.93 18.80
N LEU A 22 36.15 13.99 18.33
CA LEU A 22 35.71 12.87 17.50
C LEU A 22 34.67 12.00 18.23
N GLY A 23 34.87 11.73 19.52
CA GLY A 23 33.94 11.00 20.37
C GLY A 23 32.56 11.71 20.47
N VAL A 24 32.55 13.02 20.69
CA VAL A 24 31.31 13.81 20.77
C VAL A 24 30.58 13.85 19.43
N VAL A 25 31.32 13.99 18.32
CA VAL A 25 30.72 13.94 16.98
C VAL A 25 30.16 12.55 16.67
N ALA A 26 30.92 11.50 16.96
CA ALA A 26 30.48 10.11 16.77
C ALA A 26 29.23 9.79 17.61
N MET A 27 29.17 10.28 18.86
CA MET A 27 28.03 10.04 19.75
C MET A 27 26.73 10.62 19.23
N ARG A 28 26.77 11.73 18.48
CA ARG A 28 25.57 12.30 17.82
C ARG A 28 25.08 11.49 16.62
N GLY A 29 25.95 10.70 16.01
CA GLY A 29 25.62 9.84 14.86
C GLY A 29 25.18 8.43 15.24
N LEU A 30 25.24 8.04 16.52
CA LEU A 30 24.83 6.71 16.95
C LEU A 30 23.33 6.52 16.81
N PRO A 31 22.87 5.40 16.23
CA PRO A 31 21.45 5.08 16.16
C PRO A 31 20.90 4.86 17.57
N ILE A 32 19.82 5.54 17.91
CA ILE A 32 19.07 5.36 19.15
C ILE A 32 17.80 4.61 18.80
N ALA A 33 17.60 3.44 19.43
CA ALA A 33 16.39 2.65 19.34
C ALA A 33 15.94 2.23 20.75
N GLN A 34 14.65 2.16 20.98
CA GLN A 34 14.08 1.80 22.28
C GLN A 34 14.40 0.34 22.66
N TYR A 35 14.48 -0.55 21.68
CA TYR A 35 14.78 -1.96 21.87
C TYR A 35 15.94 -2.40 20.97
N PRO A 36 16.83 -3.31 21.47
CA PRO A 36 17.84 -3.90 20.61
C PRO A 36 17.19 -4.73 19.49
N GLU A 37 17.88 -4.83 18.35
CA GLU A 37 17.43 -5.62 17.19
C GLU A 37 17.64 -7.13 17.43
N ILE A 38 16.86 -7.69 18.37
CA ILE A 38 16.84 -9.14 18.67
C ILE A 38 15.70 -9.88 17.96
N VAL A 39 14.80 -9.13 17.34
CA VAL A 39 13.65 -9.71 16.62
C VAL A 39 14.12 -10.16 15.24
N PRO A 40 13.86 -11.44 14.85
CA PRO A 40 14.15 -11.92 13.51
C PRO A 40 13.56 -11.02 12.44
N PRO A 41 14.32 -10.66 11.39
CA PRO A 41 13.78 -9.91 10.27
C PRO A 41 12.65 -10.69 9.61
N MET A 42 11.58 -10.01 9.22
CA MET A 42 10.40 -10.64 8.61
C MET A 42 10.05 -10.00 7.27
N ILE A 43 9.61 -10.83 6.34
CA ILE A 43 8.98 -10.40 5.09
C ILE A 43 7.50 -10.82 5.14
N GLN A 44 6.63 -9.90 4.80
CA GLN A 44 5.19 -10.14 4.73
C GLN A 44 4.74 -10.17 3.28
N VAL A 45 4.05 -11.24 2.93
CA VAL A 45 3.39 -11.44 1.64
C VAL A 45 1.90 -11.33 1.86
N THR A 46 1.23 -10.44 1.14
CA THR A 46 -0.22 -10.23 1.26
C THR A 46 -0.88 -10.24 -0.11
N THR A 47 -2.05 -10.85 -0.17
CA THR A 47 -2.96 -10.77 -1.32
C THR A 47 -4.39 -10.97 -0.86
N THR A 48 -5.35 -10.72 -1.75
CA THR A 48 -6.78 -10.94 -1.47
C THR A 48 -7.42 -11.73 -2.61
N PHE A 49 -8.05 -12.83 -2.26
CA PHE A 49 -8.91 -13.60 -3.14
C PHE A 49 -10.36 -13.21 -2.86
N ILE A 50 -10.84 -12.19 -3.56
CA ILE A 50 -12.15 -11.59 -3.31
C ILE A 50 -13.27 -12.63 -3.44
N GLY A 51 -14.10 -12.74 -2.40
CA GLY A 51 -15.25 -13.65 -2.34
C GLY A 51 -14.92 -15.08 -1.93
N ALA A 52 -13.65 -15.40 -1.66
CA ALA A 52 -13.23 -16.71 -1.19
C ALA A 52 -13.33 -16.83 0.34
N SER A 53 -13.63 -18.04 0.83
CA SER A 53 -13.52 -18.37 2.26
C SER A 53 -12.05 -18.57 2.66
N ALA A 54 -11.77 -18.61 3.98
CA ALA A 54 -10.43 -18.88 4.50
C ALA A 54 -9.88 -20.23 4.01
N THR A 55 -10.71 -21.24 3.87
CA THR A 55 -10.34 -22.57 3.37
C THR A 55 -10.01 -22.56 1.88
N ASP A 56 -10.74 -21.76 1.08
CA ASP A 56 -10.45 -21.60 -0.34
C ASP A 56 -9.15 -20.83 -0.56
N VAL A 57 -8.91 -19.80 0.25
CA VAL A 57 -7.64 -19.04 0.26
C VAL A 57 -6.48 -19.96 0.61
N GLU A 58 -6.63 -20.82 1.63
CA GLU A 58 -5.62 -21.80 2.04
C GLU A 58 -5.26 -22.74 0.89
N ALA A 59 -6.27 -23.40 0.32
CA ALA A 59 -6.06 -24.41 -0.71
C ALA A 59 -5.52 -23.84 -2.03
N SER A 60 -6.06 -22.68 -2.46
CA SER A 60 -5.79 -22.16 -3.81
C SER A 60 -4.70 -21.09 -3.87
N VAL A 61 -4.35 -20.46 -2.74
CA VAL A 61 -3.42 -19.33 -2.71
C VAL A 61 -2.27 -19.57 -1.72
N ALA A 62 -2.59 -19.89 -0.45
CA ALA A 62 -1.58 -20.04 0.58
C ALA A 62 -0.67 -21.24 0.31
N THR A 63 -1.24 -22.41 0.11
CA THR A 63 -0.48 -23.66 -0.11
C THR A 63 0.50 -23.58 -1.30
N PRO A 64 0.11 -23.12 -2.50
CA PRO A 64 1.07 -22.98 -3.59
C PRO A 64 2.16 -21.94 -3.31
N LEU A 65 1.83 -20.82 -2.64
CA LEU A 65 2.85 -19.82 -2.28
C LEU A 65 3.82 -20.34 -1.22
N GLU A 66 3.32 -21.03 -0.20
CA GLU A 66 4.14 -21.66 0.84
C GLU A 66 5.11 -22.67 0.25
N GLN A 67 4.65 -23.51 -0.68
CA GLN A 67 5.51 -24.49 -1.36
C GLN A 67 6.65 -23.83 -2.12
N GLN A 68 6.40 -22.69 -2.77
CA GLN A 68 7.44 -21.97 -3.51
C GLN A 68 8.39 -21.21 -2.60
N ILE A 69 7.88 -20.59 -1.53
CA ILE A 69 8.66 -19.79 -0.59
C ILE A 69 9.49 -20.70 0.33
N ASN A 70 9.02 -21.92 0.59
CA ASN A 70 9.73 -22.87 1.42
C ASN A 70 11.15 -23.11 0.90
N GLY A 71 12.13 -23.04 1.81
CA GLY A 71 13.54 -23.16 1.49
C GLY A 71 14.19 -21.92 0.88
N VAL A 72 13.60 -20.72 1.08
CA VAL A 72 14.33 -19.46 0.87
C VAL A 72 15.52 -19.40 1.82
N GLU A 73 16.65 -18.94 1.31
CA GLU A 73 17.90 -18.82 2.08
C GLU A 73 17.71 -18.00 3.35
N ASN A 74 18.32 -18.45 4.46
CA ASN A 74 18.22 -17.87 5.79
C ASN A 74 16.80 -17.86 6.41
N MET A 75 15.83 -18.57 5.85
CA MET A 75 14.50 -18.69 6.44
C MET A 75 14.54 -19.60 7.67
N ILE A 76 13.94 -19.13 8.77
CA ILE A 76 13.79 -19.91 10.01
C ILE A 76 12.43 -20.62 9.99
N TYR A 77 11.35 -19.86 9.79
CA TYR A 77 9.99 -20.38 9.70
C TYR A 77 9.09 -19.43 8.90
N MET A 78 7.94 -19.93 8.48
CA MET A 78 6.89 -19.13 7.91
C MET A 78 5.54 -19.44 8.57
N LYS A 79 4.65 -18.46 8.54
CA LYS A 79 3.28 -18.57 9.06
C LYS A 79 2.33 -17.86 8.13
N SER A 80 1.30 -18.56 7.65
CA SER A 80 0.19 -17.98 6.93
C SER A 80 -1.03 -17.79 7.84
N THR A 81 -1.80 -16.77 7.55
CA THR A 81 -3.09 -16.48 8.16
C THR A 81 -4.07 -16.20 7.04
N ASN A 82 -5.11 -17.00 6.94
CA ASN A 82 -6.17 -16.90 5.95
C ASN A 82 -7.43 -16.41 6.63
N ALA A 83 -8.04 -15.36 6.09
CA ALA A 83 -9.24 -14.76 6.66
C ALA A 83 -10.46 -15.02 5.75
N ASN A 84 -11.67 -15.01 6.35
CA ASN A 84 -12.92 -15.23 5.62
C ASN A 84 -13.33 -14.06 4.71
N ASP A 85 -12.59 -12.97 4.73
CA ASP A 85 -12.72 -11.86 3.76
C ASP A 85 -11.90 -12.10 2.48
N GLY A 86 -11.28 -13.27 2.36
CA GLY A 86 -10.42 -13.63 1.24
C GLY A 86 -8.96 -13.17 1.38
N THR A 87 -8.57 -12.56 2.49
CA THR A 87 -7.20 -12.05 2.68
C THR A 87 -6.25 -13.15 3.12
N LEU A 88 -5.11 -13.27 2.41
CA LEU A 88 -3.93 -14.01 2.84
C LEU A 88 -2.89 -13.05 3.42
N THR A 89 -2.38 -13.36 4.59
CA THR A 89 -1.17 -12.77 5.17
C THR A 89 -0.17 -13.87 5.49
N LEU A 90 0.92 -13.95 4.72
CA LEU A 90 2.01 -14.91 4.95
C LEU A 90 3.22 -14.13 5.46
N LYS A 91 3.76 -14.53 6.61
CA LYS A 91 4.96 -13.94 7.23
C LYS A 91 6.09 -14.97 7.17
N VAL A 92 7.21 -14.54 6.61
CA VAL A 92 8.45 -15.32 6.50
C VAL A 92 9.47 -14.69 7.43
N SER A 93 9.99 -15.45 8.40
CA SER A 93 10.98 -15.01 9.37
C SER A 93 12.36 -15.54 8.97
N PHE A 94 13.37 -14.69 9.11
CA PHE A 94 14.74 -14.95 8.70
C PHE A 94 15.69 -14.89 9.89
N GLU A 95 16.88 -15.44 9.74
CA GLU A 95 17.92 -15.41 10.76
C GLU A 95 18.29 -13.99 11.18
N VAL A 96 18.52 -13.78 12.46
CA VAL A 96 18.95 -12.49 13.02
C VAL A 96 20.30 -12.10 12.39
N GLY A 97 20.39 -10.87 11.90
CA GLY A 97 21.56 -10.35 11.21
C GLY A 97 21.60 -10.65 9.70
N SER A 98 20.62 -11.38 9.15
CA SER A 98 20.48 -11.53 7.70
C SER A 98 20.08 -10.22 7.03
N ASN A 99 20.50 -10.04 5.77
CA ASN A 99 20.18 -8.83 5.01
C ASN A 99 18.70 -8.80 4.59
N LEU A 100 17.91 -7.90 5.19
CA LEU A 100 16.48 -7.78 4.96
C LEU A 100 16.14 -7.41 3.51
N ASP A 101 16.99 -6.67 2.81
CA ASP A 101 16.78 -6.31 1.40
C ASP A 101 16.94 -7.56 0.51
N MET A 102 17.98 -8.35 0.75
CA MET A 102 18.19 -9.60 0.02
C MET A 102 17.07 -10.60 0.31
N ASN A 103 16.67 -10.74 1.57
CA ASN A 103 15.56 -11.61 1.96
C ASN A 103 14.25 -11.21 1.25
N ASN A 104 14.00 -9.89 1.10
CA ASN A 104 12.84 -9.39 0.36
C ASN A 104 12.92 -9.75 -1.13
N VAL A 105 14.08 -9.58 -1.76
CA VAL A 105 14.29 -9.95 -3.18
C VAL A 105 14.12 -11.45 -3.40
N LEU A 106 14.71 -12.28 -2.54
CA LEU A 106 14.59 -13.73 -2.63
C LEU A 106 13.13 -14.19 -2.45
N THR A 107 12.41 -13.62 -1.48
CA THR A 107 11.00 -13.91 -1.26
C THR A 107 10.16 -13.48 -2.47
N GLN A 108 10.40 -12.28 -3.01
CA GLN A 108 9.72 -11.79 -4.21
C GLN A 108 9.93 -12.69 -5.42
N ASN A 109 11.17 -13.18 -5.62
CA ASN A 109 11.47 -14.13 -6.70
C ASN A 109 10.67 -15.43 -6.57
N ARG A 110 10.57 -15.97 -5.35
CA ARG A 110 9.78 -17.19 -5.08
C ARG A 110 8.28 -16.96 -5.29
N VAL A 111 7.76 -15.83 -4.82
CA VAL A 111 6.37 -15.44 -5.07
C VAL A 111 6.09 -15.35 -6.56
N SER A 112 7.00 -14.74 -7.34
CA SER A 112 6.87 -14.64 -8.80
C SER A 112 6.83 -16.02 -9.49
N GLN A 113 7.56 -17.01 -8.98
CA GLN A 113 7.52 -18.39 -9.47
C GLN A 113 6.17 -19.06 -9.16
N GLY A 114 5.52 -18.70 -8.04
CA GLY A 114 4.20 -19.19 -7.66
C GLY A 114 3.04 -18.57 -8.45
N MET A 115 3.22 -17.36 -9.00
CA MET A 115 2.15 -16.60 -9.65
C MET A 115 1.40 -17.35 -10.77
N PRO A 116 2.05 -18.18 -11.65
CA PRO A 116 1.34 -18.94 -12.67
C PRO A 116 0.26 -19.89 -12.13
N GLN A 117 0.44 -20.39 -10.91
CA GLN A 117 -0.47 -21.34 -10.25
C GLN A 117 -1.67 -20.65 -9.56
N MET A 118 -1.64 -19.32 -9.41
CA MET A 118 -2.67 -18.57 -8.71
C MET A 118 -3.97 -18.46 -9.52
N PRO A 119 -5.13 -18.36 -8.85
CA PRO A 119 -6.39 -17.96 -9.46
C PRO A 119 -6.29 -16.62 -10.19
N GLN A 120 -7.04 -16.47 -11.29
CA GLN A 120 -6.97 -15.25 -12.11
C GLN A 120 -7.33 -13.98 -11.35
N SER A 121 -8.28 -14.05 -10.42
CA SER A 121 -8.65 -12.93 -9.55
C SER A 121 -7.50 -12.47 -8.65
N VAL A 122 -6.69 -13.40 -8.11
CA VAL A 122 -5.49 -13.09 -7.32
C VAL A 122 -4.41 -12.49 -8.20
N LYS A 123 -4.23 -12.99 -9.44
CA LYS A 123 -3.30 -12.38 -10.42
C LYS A 123 -3.68 -10.94 -10.76
N ASN A 124 -4.96 -10.67 -10.93
CA ASN A 124 -5.47 -9.34 -11.25
C ASN A 124 -5.35 -8.38 -10.06
N TYR A 125 -5.58 -8.88 -8.83
CA TYR A 125 -5.40 -8.10 -7.61
C TYR A 125 -3.93 -7.82 -7.30
N GLY A 126 -3.08 -8.82 -7.55
CA GLY A 126 -1.65 -8.78 -7.28
C GLY A 126 -1.27 -9.32 -5.90
N VAL A 127 0.01 -9.65 -5.77
CA VAL A 127 0.62 -10.11 -4.52
C VAL A 127 1.65 -9.09 -4.07
N SER A 128 1.48 -8.54 -2.89
CA SER A 128 2.39 -7.55 -2.31
C SER A 128 3.40 -8.24 -1.39
N VAL A 129 4.69 -7.98 -1.60
CA VAL A 129 5.77 -8.46 -0.74
C VAL A 129 6.46 -7.25 -0.11
N LYS A 130 6.45 -7.17 1.21
CA LYS A 130 6.98 -6.02 1.96
C LYS A 130 7.78 -6.50 3.17
N LYS A 131 8.73 -5.69 3.58
CA LYS A 131 9.43 -5.87 4.86
C LYS A 131 8.42 -5.71 5.99
N ALA A 132 8.31 -6.70 6.88
CA ALA A 132 7.47 -6.60 8.06
C ALA A 132 8.33 -6.12 9.23
N LEU A 133 7.97 -4.98 9.79
CA LEU A 133 8.62 -4.42 10.97
C LEU A 133 7.75 -4.72 12.20
N ALA A 134 8.40 -5.09 13.30
CA ALA A 134 7.70 -5.63 14.47
C ALA A 134 6.79 -4.60 15.15
N PHE A 135 7.28 -3.35 15.27
CA PHE A 135 6.56 -2.29 15.98
C PHE A 135 6.57 -0.99 15.18
N PRO A 136 5.46 -0.24 15.16
CA PRO A 136 5.44 1.10 14.60
C PRO A 136 6.24 2.07 15.45
N LEU A 137 6.95 2.99 14.80
CA LEU A 137 7.62 4.11 15.45
C LEU A 137 6.61 5.13 15.95
N LEU A 138 5.66 5.49 15.10
CA LEU A 138 4.57 6.42 15.41
C LEU A 138 3.25 5.85 14.89
N VAL A 139 2.18 6.09 15.64
CA VAL A 139 0.81 5.92 15.15
C VAL A 139 0.13 7.27 15.15
N ILE A 140 -0.34 7.70 13.98
CA ILE A 140 -0.96 8.99 13.76
C ILE A 140 -2.41 8.77 13.34
N SER A 141 -3.33 9.40 14.04
CA SER A 141 -4.76 9.37 13.73
C SER A 141 -5.19 10.69 13.12
N ILE A 142 -5.83 10.64 11.97
CA ILE A 142 -6.45 11.78 11.30
C ILE A 142 -7.95 11.66 11.49
N LYS A 143 -8.57 12.65 12.09
CA LYS A 143 -9.99 12.64 12.48
C LYS A 143 -10.71 13.93 12.12
N SER A 144 -12.05 13.86 12.07
CA SER A 144 -12.95 15.00 11.96
C SER A 144 -13.71 15.15 13.27
N PRO A 145 -13.34 16.10 14.15
CA PRO A 145 -13.93 16.26 15.47
C PRO A 145 -15.45 16.46 15.47
N ASN A 146 -15.97 17.22 14.51
CA ASN A 146 -17.39 17.50 14.37
C ASN A 146 -18.12 16.47 13.48
N GLY A 147 -17.38 15.50 12.88
CA GLY A 147 -17.96 14.48 12.02
C GLY A 147 -18.35 14.96 10.62
N THR A 148 -17.75 16.04 10.14
CA THR A 148 -17.98 16.57 8.78
C THR A 148 -17.55 15.58 7.72
N TYR A 149 -16.47 14.83 7.98
CA TYR A 149 -15.89 13.87 7.04
C TYR A 149 -16.04 12.44 7.56
N ASP A 150 -16.42 11.56 6.67
CA ASP A 150 -16.50 10.13 6.93
C ASP A 150 -15.11 9.45 6.86
N ASN A 151 -15.07 8.17 7.23
CA ASN A 151 -13.83 7.40 7.22
C ASN A 151 -13.23 7.27 5.82
N SER A 152 -14.07 7.21 4.78
CA SER A 152 -13.62 7.05 3.39
C SER A 152 -12.89 8.29 2.90
N PHE A 153 -13.43 9.47 3.19
CA PHE A 153 -12.79 10.74 2.86
C PHE A 153 -11.46 10.90 3.62
N LEU A 154 -11.47 10.66 4.95
CA LEU A 154 -10.27 10.78 5.77
C LEU A 154 -9.16 9.84 5.30
N SER A 155 -9.50 8.61 4.94
CA SER A 155 -8.55 7.61 4.44
C SER A 155 -7.99 7.98 3.08
N ASN A 156 -8.85 8.40 2.15
CA ASN A 156 -8.42 8.84 0.82
C ASN A 156 -7.55 10.10 0.88
N TYR A 157 -7.95 11.08 1.69
CA TYR A 157 -7.15 12.29 1.89
C TYR A 157 -5.77 11.94 2.47
N THR A 158 -5.72 11.04 3.44
CA THR A 158 -4.49 10.56 4.07
C THR A 158 -3.60 9.86 3.06
N THR A 159 -4.16 9.01 2.21
CA THR A 159 -3.41 8.30 1.16
C THR A 159 -2.79 9.27 0.16
N ILE A 160 -3.56 10.24 -0.33
CA ILE A 160 -3.10 11.16 -1.39
C ILE A 160 -2.13 12.23 -0.85
N ASN A 161 -2.42 12.81 0.32
CA ASN A 161 -1.72 14.02 0.77
C ASN A 161 -0.68 13.76 1.87
N ILE A 162 -0.82 12.71 2.66
CA ILE A 162 -0.01 12.47 3.85
C ILE A 162 0.96 11.31 3.65
N ASN A 163 0.49 10.14 3.18
CA ASN A 163 1.31 8.95 3.06
C ASN A 163 2.58 9.18 2.23
N ASP A 164 2.43 9.79 1.06
CA ASP A 164 3.57 10.04 0.17
C ASP A 164 4.58 11.03 0.75
N ALA A 165 4.10 12.02 1.50
CA ALA A 165 4.97 12.99 2.14
C ALA A 165 5.80 12.34 3.25
N ILE A 166 5.17 11.50 4.08
CA ILE A 166 5.86 10.78 5.17
C ILE A 166 6.78 9.69 4.59
N ALA A 167 6.38 8.97 3.55
CA ALA A 167 7.18 7.91 2.92
C ALA A 167 8.52 8.42 2.35
N ARG A 168 8.60 9.69 1.97
CA ARG A 168 9.84 10.32 1.46
C ARG A 168 10.82 10.73 2.56
N ILE A 169 10.42 10.67 3.82
CA ILE A 169 11.31 11.01 4.95
C ILE A 169 12.36 9.92 5.09
N GLN A 170 13.63 10.33 5.05
CA GLN A 170 14.75 9.39 5.23
C GLN A 170 14.65 8.71 6.61
N GLY A 171 14.71 7.37 6.60
CA GLY A 171 14.57 6.55 7.80
C GLY A 171 13.17 5.94 7.96
N VAL A 172 12.16 6.39 7.22
CA VAL A 172 10.85 5.73 7.14
C VAL A 172 10.96 4.51 6.23
N GLY A 173 10.58 3.33 6.73
CA GLY A 173 10.65 2.07 6.00
C GLY A 173 9.32 1.62 5.42
N GLN A 174 8.24 1.82 6.17
CA GLN A 174 6.89 1.40 5.77
C GLN A 174 5.84 2.28 6.44
N ILE A 175 4.73 2.48 5.73
CA ILE A 175 3.53 3.09 6.28
C ILE A 175 2.35 2.15 6.03
N ASN A 176 1.58 1.88 7.08
CA ASN A 176 0.35 1.10 6.99
C ASN A 176 -0.83 1.98 7.37
N LEU A 177 -1.81 2.09 6.47
CA LEU A 177 -3.09 2.72 6.76
C LEU A 177 -4.05 1.65 7.29
N PHE A 178 -4.56 1.85 8.50
CA PHE A 178 -5.55 0.99 9.12
C PHE A 178 -6.95 1.58 9.02
N GLY A 179 -7.92 0.73 8.71
CA GLY A 179 -9.32 1.12 8.62
C GLY A 179 -9.62 2.04 7.45
N GLY A 180 -8.73 2.13 6.49
CA GLY A 180 -8.90 2.88 5.26
C GLY A 180 -9.01 1.96 4.06
N SER A 181 -9.76 2.41 3.07
CA SER A 181 -9.87 1.75 1.78
C SER A 181 -9.99 2.81 0.69
N ASP A 182 -9.42 2.51 -0.46
CA ASP A 182 -9.54 3.37 -1.63
C ASP A 182 -10.99 3.47 -2.11
N TYR A 183 -11.32 4.57 -2.77
CA TYR A 183 -12.60 4.70 -3.45
C TYR A 183 -12.74 3.66 -4.55
N ALA A 184 -13.93 3.08 -4.66
CA ALA A 184 -14.28 2.16 -5.72
C ALA A 184 -15.72 2.39 -6.17
N MET A 185 -15.97 2.19 -7.45
CA MET A 185 -17.34 2.13 -7.97
C MET A 185 -17.99 0.82 -7.51
N ARG A 186 -19.01 0.91 -6.67
CA ARG A 186 -19.78 -0.23 -6.17
C ARG A 186 -20.95 -0.51 -7.08
N VAL A 187 -21.03 -1.74 -7.54
CA VAL A 187 -22.11 -2.21 -8.43
C VAL A 187 -22.95 -3.23 -7.65
N TRP A 188 -24.08 -2.77 -7.13
CA TRP A 188 -25.01 -3.60 -6.36
C TRP A 188 -26.02 -4.23 -7.31
N LEU A 189 -25.78 -5.46 -7.68
CA LEU A 189 -26.59 -6.21 -8.63
C LEU A 189 -27.99 -6.49 -8.06
N ARG A 190 -29.00 -6.47 -8.95
CA ARG A 190 -30.38 -6.86 -8.64
C ARG A 190 -30.66 -8.28 -9.17
N PRO A 191 -30.57 -9.33 -8.34
CA PRO A 191 -30.63 -10.72 -8.78
C PRO A 191 -31.94 -11.07 -9.48
N ASP A 192 -33.05 -10.50 -9.04
CA ASP A 192 -34.37 -10.69 -9.60
C ASP A 192 -34.49 -10.17 -11.05
N VAL A 193 -33.86 -9.02 -11.33
CA VAL A 193 -33.83 -8.42 -12.68
C VAL A 193 -32.89 -9.19 -13.57
N ILE A 194 -31.70 -9.54 -13.09
CA ILE A 194 -30.69 -10.31 -13.82
C ILE A 194 -31.26 -11.66 -14.26
N GLY A 195 -31.92 -12.37 -13.32
CA GLY A 195 -32.57 -13.65 -13.62
C GLY A 195 -33.66 -13.55 -14.66
N ARG A 196 -34.52 -12.51 -14.61
CA ARG A 196 -35.56 -12.28 -15.62
C ARG A 196 -35.02 -11.97 -17.00
N LEU A 197 -33.89 -11.28 -17.05
CA LEU A 197 -33.24 -10.93 -18.33
C LEU A 197 -32.31 -12.05 -18.84
N GLY A 198 -32.14 -13.15 -18.11
CA GLY A 198 -31.25 -14.25 -18.49
C GLY A 198 -29.77 -13.82 -18.58
N LEU A 199 -29.38 -12.85 -17.75
CA LEU A 199 -28.00 -12.39 -17.64
C LEU A 199 -27.28 -13.13 -16.52
N THR A 200 -25.98 -13.24 -16.64
CA THR A 200 -25.10 -13.80 -15.61
C THR A 200 -24.17 -12.74 -15.03
N ILE A 201 -23.64 -12.98 -13.83
CA ILE A 201 -22.64 -12.09 -13.22
C ILE A 201 -21.40 -11.91 -14.10
N PRO A 202 -20.86 -13.00 -14.73
CA PRO A 202 -19.76 -12.87 -15.68
C PRO A 202 -20.07 -11.96 -16.89
N ASP A 203 -21.30 -11.97 -17.41
CA ASP A 203 -21.67 -11.10 -18.54
C ASP A 203 -21.52 -9.61 -18.13
N ILE A 204 -22.00 -9.27 -16.94
CA ILE A 204 -21.89 -7.90 -16.40
C ILE A 204 -20.43 -7.54 -16.15
N ALA A 205 -19.65 -8.42 -15.54
CA ALA A 205 -18.24 -8.18 -15.26
C ALA A 205 -17.44 -7.97 -16.56
N ASN A 206 -17.72 -8.78 -17.60
CA ASN A 206 -17.10 -8.65 -18.90
C ASN A 206 -17.48 -7.33 -19.60
N ALA A 207 -18.76 -6.94 -19.55
CA ALA A 207 -19.22 -5.66 -20.11
C ALA A 207 -18.52 -4.46 -19.45
N ILE A 208 -18.40 -4.46 -18.13
CA ILE A 208 -17.66 -3.42 -17.39
C ILE A 208 -16.19 -3.43 -17.80
N SER A 209 -15.54 -4.58 -17.84
CA SER A 209 -14.12 -4.71 -18.18
C SER A 209 -13.82 -4.22 -19.61
N GLN A 210 -14.69 -4.51 -20.57
CA GLN A 210 -14.53 -4.10 -21.96
C GLN A 210 -14.73 -2.61 -22.18
N GLN A 211 -15.67 -1.97 -21.45
CA GLN A 211 -16.04 -0.57 -21.64
C GLN A 211 -15.32 0.39 -20.67
N ASN A 212 -14.72 -0.12 -19.58
CA ASN A 212 -13.95 0.66 -18.62
C ASN A 212 -12.45 0.43 -18.77
N GLN A 213 -11.91 0.54 -19.98
CA GLN A 213 -10.48 0.39 -20.26
C GLN A 213 -9.94 1.54 -21.08
N LEU A 214 -8.67 1.86 -20.86
CA LEU A 214 -7.96 2.84 -21.69
C LEU A 214 -7.49 2.14 -22.97
N THR A 215 -8.11 2.49 -24.10
CA THR A 215 -7.72 1.96 -25.41
C THR A 215 -7.07 3.08 -26.23
N PRO A 216 -5.77 3.02 -26.55
CA PRO A 216 -5.14 3.98 -27.43
C PRO A 216 -5.76 3.91 -28.83
N ALA A 217 -6.23 5.05 -29.35
CA ALA A 217 -6.84 5.12 -30.69
C ALA A 217 -5.86 5.45 -31.80
N GLY A 218 -4.57 5.66 -31.48
CA GLY A 218 -3.53 5.95 -32.46
C GLY A 218 -3.48 7.42 -32.90
N GLN A 219 -2.99 7.64 -34.10
CA GLN A 219 -2.74 8.98 -34.66
C GLN A 219 -3.26 9.03 -36.10
N ILE A 220 -3.85 10.17 -36.48
CA ILE A 220 -4.21 10.49 -37.86
C ILE A 220 -3.05 11.32 -38.44
N GLY A 221 -2.58 10.97 -39.64
CA GLY A 221 -1.46 11.66 -40.28
C GLY A 221 -0.07 11.27 -39.77
N GLY A 222 0.04 10.22 -38.92
CA GLY A 222 1.32 9.64 -38.51
C GLY A 222 1.97 8.79 -39.62
N PRO A 223 3.32 8.55 -39.58
CA PRO A 223 4.02 7.73 -40.57
C PRO A 223 3.49 6.27 -40.59
N PRO A 224 3.34 5.66 -41.81
CA PRO A 224 3.56 6.25 -43.13
C PRO A 224 2.39 7.15 -43.57
N ALA A 225 2.66 8.43 -43.82
CA ALA A 225 1.66 9.41 -44.22
C ALA A 225 1.70 9.69 -45.74
N ALA A 226 0.57 10.09 -46.32
CA ALA A 226 0.52 10.52 -47.71
C ALA A 226 1.35 11.79 -47.93
N PRO A 227 1.95 11.97 -49.13
CA PRO A 227 2.64 13.20 -49.45
C PRO A 227 1.74 14.46 -49.27
N GLY A 228 2.22 15.46 -48.54
CA GLY A 228 1.46 16.68 -48.22
C GLY A 228 0.76 16.67 -46.87
N THR A 229 0.92 15.64 -46.08
CA THR A 229 0.42 15.60 -44.68
C THR A 229 1.35 16.43 -43.79
N GLU A 230 0.90 17.63 -43.38
CA GLU A 230 1.70 18.57 -42.57
C GLU A 230 1.49 18.39 -41.05
N TYR A 231 0.39 17.76 -40.63
CA TYR A 231 0.01 17.67 -39.22
C TYR A 231 -0.34 16.24 -38.81
N THR A 232 0.08 15.88 -37.61
CA THR A 232 -0.29 14.64 -36.94
C THR A 232 -1.23 14.94 -35.77
N TYR A 233 -2.41 14.33 -35.77
CA TYR A 233 -3.39 14.45 -34.68
C TYR A 233 -3.46 13.17 -33.87
N THR A 234 -3.20 13.26 -32.58
CA THR A 234 -3.43 12.15 -31.66
C THR A 234 -4.94 12.03 -31.37
N VAL A 235 -5.50 10.87 -31.68
CA VAL A 235 -6.89 10.58 -31.35
C VAL A 235 -6.98 10.13 -29.87
N ARG A 236 -7.80 10.84 -29.10
CA ARG A 236 -8.11 10.44 -27.73
C ARG A 236 -9.49 9.81 -27.70
N THR A 237 -9.59 8.62 -27.16
CA THR A 237 -10.85 7.99 -26.78
C THR A 237 -11.22 8.35 -25.36
N GLN A 238 -12.47 8.18 -25.00
CA GLN A 238 -12.89 8.20 -23.60
C GLN A 238 -12.05 7.15 -22.83
N GLY A 239 -11.44 7.57 -21.74
CA GLY A 239 -10.62 6.69 -20.90
C GLY A 239 -11.47 5.86 -19.94
N ARG A 240 -10.94 5.63 -18.74
CA ARG A 240 -11.70 5.00 -17.66
C ARG A 240 -12.88 5.90 -17.28
N LEU A 241 -13.99 5.26 -16.97
CA LEU A 241 -15.20 5.92 -16.50
C LEU A 241 -14.97 6.48 -15.08
N LEU A 242 -15.51 7.68 -14.82
CA LEU A 242 -15.19 8.43 -13.60
C LEU A 242 -16.36 8.55 -12.62
N ASN A 243 -17.58 8.51 -13.09
CA ASN A 243 -18.77 8.77 -12.29
C ASN A 243 -19.86 7.70 -12.45
N GLU A 244 -20.85 7.76 -11.58
CA GLU A 244 -21.95 6.78 -11.55
C GLU A 244 -22.79 6.79 -12.83
N GLU A 245 -22.96 7.95 -13.48
CA GLU A 245 -23.72 8.07 -14.73
C GLU A 245 -23.02 7.33 -15.87
N GLU A 246 -21.71 7.57 -16.05
CA GLU A 246 -20.91 6.90 -17.09
C GLU A 246 -20.90 5.38 -16.89
N PHE A 247 -20.75 4.91 -15.65
CA PHE A 247 -20.86 3.48 -15.35
C PHE A 247 -22.28 2.96 -15.60
N GLY A 248 -23.30 3.76 -15.28
CA GLY A 248 -24.71 3.41 -15.52
C GLY A 248 -25.03 3.20 -16.98
N ASP A 249 -24.37 3.89 -17.85
CA ASP A 249 -24.58 3.84 -19.30
C ASP A 249 -23.82 2.71 -20.01
N ILE A 250 -23.03 1.91 -19.28
CA ILE A 250 -22.41 0.68 -19.81
C ILE A 250 -23.49 -0.24 -20.38
N ILE A 251 -23.32 -0.66 -21.64
CA ILE A 251 -24.22 -1.59 -22.31
C ILE A 251 -23.84 -3.01 -21.91
N VAL A 252 -24.73 -3.67 -21.18
CA VAL A 252 -24.54 -5.08 -20.77
C VAL A 252 -24.96 -6.03 -21.88
N ARG A 253 -26.06 -5.71 -22.57
CA ARG A 253 -26.58 -6.51 -23.69
C ARG A 253 -27.33 -5.65 -24.69
N THR A 254 -27.19 -5.95 -25.98
CA THR A 254 -28.04 -5.44 -27.04
C THR A 254 -28.96 -6.56 -27.52
N ASN A 255 -30.27 -6.32 -27.54
CA ASN A 255 -31.27 -7.28 -28.00
C ASN A 255 -31.39 -7.23 -29.53
N PRO A 256 -31.97 -8.28 -30.17
CA PRO A 256 -32.12 -8.33 -31.61
C PRO A 256 -33.01 -7.19 -32.21
N ASP A 257 -33.89 -6.62 -31.39
CA ASP A 257 -34.74 -5.47 -31.74
C ASP A 257 -34.03 -4.10 -31.64
N GLY A 258 -32.74 -4.10 -31.29
CA GLY A 258 -31.93 -2.90 -31.09
C GLY A 258 -32.05 -2.28 -29.70
N SER A 259 -32.93 -2.75 -28.82
CA SER A 259 -33.02 -2.28 -27.44
C SER A 259 -31.77 -2.68 -26.64
N GLN A 260 -31.34 -1.82 -25.74
CA GLN A 260 -30.13 -2.00 -24.95
C GLN A 260 -30.47 -2.17 -23.48
N VAL A 261 -29.86 -3.13 -22.83
CA VAL A 261 -29.89 -3.28 -21.38
C VAL A 261 -28.61 -2.62 -20.85
N LYS A 262 -28.78 -1.56 -20.06
CA LYS A 262 -27.69 -0.81 -19.45
C LYS A 262 -27.42 -1.29 -18.03
N LEU A 263 -26.23 -1.01 -17.51
CA LEU A 263 -25.82 -1.43 -16.16
C LEU A 263 -26.76 -0.84 -15.08
N LYS A 264 -27.22 0.39 -15.22
CA LYS A 264 -28.22 1.03 -14.34
C LYS A 264 -29.56 0.30 -14.29
N ASP A 265 -29.91 -0.47 -15.32
CA ASP A 265 -31.18 -1.23 -15.36
C ASP A 265 -31.09 -2.50 -14.49
N VAL A 266 -29.91 -3.04 -14.29
CA VAL A 266 -29.64 -4.31 -13.58
C VAL A 266 -28.92 -4.14 -12.25
N ALA A 267 -28.43 -2.92 -11.94
CA ALA A 267 -27.67 -2.64 -10.73
C ALA A 267 -27.96 -1.25 -10.17
N ARG A 268 -27.69 -1.07 -8.88
CA ARG A 268 -27.53 0.24 -8.24
C ARG A 268 -26.04 0.54 -8.19
N LEU A 269 -25.67 1.74 -8.58
CA LEU A 269 -24.29 2.22 -8.62
C LEU A 269 -24.08 3.25 -7.52
N GLU A 270 -22.95 3.21 -6.87
CA GLU A 270 -22.53 4.23 -5.90
C GLU A 270 -21.02 4.29 -5.79
N LEU A 271 -20.48 5.48 -5.60
CA LEU A 271 -19.08 5.66 -5.25
C LEU A 271 -18.89 5.37 -3.75
N GLY A 272 -18.26 4.27 -3.44
CA GLY A 272 -18.03 3.82 -2.07
C GLY A 272 -16.58 3.42 -1.84
N THR A 273 -16.34 2.61 -0.83
CA THR A 273 -15.00 2.06 -0.54
C THR A 273 -14.81 0.69 -1.16
N MET A 274 -13.56 0.35 -1.47
CA MET A 274 -13.23 -0.98 -1.99
C MET A 274 -13.50 -2.07 -0.95
N LEU A 275 -13.24 -1.81 0.34
CA LEU A 275 -13.46 -2.74 1.44
C LEU A 275 -14.28 -2.06 2.55
N TYR A 276 -15.25 -2.79 3.13
CA TYR A 276 -16.07 -2.34 4.27
C TYR A 276 -15.76 -3.11 5.56
N ASN A 277 -14.84 -4.06 5.52
CA ASN A 277 -14.50 -4.96 6.63
C ASN A 277 -13.62 -4.32 7.70
N ALA A 278 -13.01 -3.17 7.42
CA ALA A 278 -12.15 -2.46 8.35
C ALA A 278 -12.49 -0.97 8.40
N VAL A 279 -12.69 -0.46 9.61
CA VAL A 279 -12.96 0.97 9.87
C VAL A 279 -12.03 1.45 10.97
N GLY A 280 -11.26 2.50 10.68
CA GLY A 280 -10.45 3.18 11.68
C GLY A 280 -11.32 4.04 12.60
N ARG A 281 -11.04 4.00 13.89
CA ARG A 281 -11.70 4.86 14.88
C ARG A 281 -10.70 5.41 15.89
N HIS A 282 -10.92 6.64 16.28
CA HIS A 282 -10.22 7.27 17.40
C HIS A 282 -11.25 7.89 18.34
N ASP A 283 -11.23 7.51 19.62
CA ASP A 283 -12.24 7.91 20.62
C ASP A 283 -13.69 7.63 20.16
N GLY A 284 -13.91 6.48 19.51
CA GLY A 284 -15.21 6.08 19.00
C GLY A 284 -15.66 6.79 17.71
N LYS A 285 -14.96 7.83 17.25
CA LYS A 285 -15.27 8.56 16.01
C LYS A 285 -14.49 8.00 14.82
N PRO A 286 -15.00 8.13 13.58
CA PRO A 286 -14.28 7.73 12.38
C PRO A 286 -12.92 8.43 12.29
N ALA A 287 -11.88 7.68 11.97
CA ALA A 287 -10.52 8.20 11.80
C ALA A 287 -9.73 7.35 10.80
N ALA A 288 -8.86 7.99 10.03
CA ALA A 288 -7.80 7.30 9.31
C ALA A 288 -6.60 7.14 10.25
N VAL A 289 -6.16 5.92 10.47
CA VAL A 289 -5.06 5.62 11.38
C VAL A 289 -3.88 5.11 10.57
N ILE A 290 -2.76 5.81 10.63
CA ILE A 290 -1.51 5.40 9.97
C ILE A 290 -0.49 4.98 11.00
N ALA A 291 0.11 3.81 10.79
CA ALA A 291 1.29 3.38 11.53
C ALA A 291 2.52 3.57 10.65
N VAL A 292 3.49 4.29 11.16
CA VAL A 292 4.76 4.57 10.49
C VAL A 292 5.85 3.73 11.14
N PHE A 293 6.59 3.00 10.32
CA PHE A 293 7.67 2.13 10.73
C PHE A 293 9.01 2.69 10.25
N GLN A 294 10.02 2.62 11.09
CA GLN A 294 11.37 3.04 10.71
C GLN A 294 12.15 1.93 10.01
N ILE A 295 13.14 2.28 9.21
CA ILE A 295 14.14 1.34 8.69
C ILE A 295 15.03 0.89 9.86
N PRO A 296 15.30 -0.43 10.03
CA PRO A 296 16.23 -0.92 11.03
C PRO A 296 17.59 -0.21 10.95
N GLY A 297 18.21 0.07 12.11
CA GLY A 297 19.49 0.75 12.20
C GLY A 297 19.45 2.28 12.03
N THR A 298 18.28 2.88 11.83
CA THR A 298 18.11 4.35 11.78
C THR A 298 17.87 4.92 13.18
N ASN A 299 18.13 6.22 13.36
CA ASN A 299 17.87 6.90 14.63
C ASN A 299 16.36 7.18 14.77
N ALA A 300 15.70 6.47 15.69
CA ALA A 300 14.26 6.55 15.93
C ALA A 300 13.81 7.98 16.28
N LEU A 301 14.54 8.66 17.16
CA LEU A 301 14.20 10.01 17.60
C LEU A 301 14.28 11.03 16.46
N ASP A 302 15.31 10.96 15.63
CA ASP A 302 15.48 11.86 14.48
C ASP A 302 14.36 11.64 13.45
N VAL A 303 14.06 10.39 13.13
CA VAL A 303 12.96 10.03 12.21
C VAL A 303 11.63 10.52 12.75
N ALA A 304 11.33 10.29 14.03
CA ALA A 304 10.10 10.75 14.66
C ALA A 304 9.97 12.26 14.64
N ASN A 305 11.04 13.00 14.94
CA ASN A 305 11.04 14.47 14.91
C ASN A 305 10.80 15.01 13.50
N ARG A 306 11.38 14.39 12.46
CA ARG A 306 11.12 14.76 11.06
C ARG A 306 9.66 14.48 10.67
N ILE A 307 9.09 13.35 11.09
CA ILE A 307 7.67 13.04 10.84
C ILE A 307 6.78 14.08 11.53
N LYS A 308 7.04 14.42 12.81
CA LYS A 308 6.28 15.42 13.55
C LYS A 308 6.32 16.79 12.86
N ALA A 309 7.50 17.23 12.44
CA ALA A 309 7.67 18.50 11.72
C ALA A 309 6.92 18.49 10.37
N THR A 310 6.98 17.39 9.63
CA THR A 310 6.24 17.24 8.37
C THR A 310 4.74 17.24 8.60
N MET A 311 4.24 16.57 9.64
CA MET A 311 2.82 16.57 9.98
C MET A 311 2.32 17.96 10.41
N GLU A 312 3.13 18.73 11.13
CA GLU A 312 2.83 20.13 11.49
C GLU A 312 2.72 21.01 10.24
N GLU A 313 3.59 20.82 9.25
CA GLU A 313 3.50 21.53 7.97
C GLU A 313 2.25 21.13 7.16
N LEU A 314 1.99 19.84 7.06
CA LEU A 314 0.83 19.32 6.34
C LEU A 314 -0.49 19.75 6.98
N SER A 315 -0.55 19.82 8.30
CA SER A 315 -1.76 20.21 9.02
C SER A 315 -2.24 21.63 8.70
N LYS A 316 -1.35 22.53 8.28
CA LYS A 316 -1.71 23.88 7.82
C LYS A 316 -2.56 23.90 6.55
N ARG A 317 -2.55 22.80 5.80
CA ARG A 317 -3.31 22.62 4.56
C ARG A 317 -4.53 21.72 4.72
N PHE A 318 -4.83 21.31 5.94
CA PHE A 318 -5.97 20.45 6.19
C PHE A 318 -7.29 21.18 5.91
N PRO A 319 -8.28 20.49 5.37
CA PRO A 319 -9.65 20.99 5.28
C PRO A 319 -10.16 21.41 6.66
N ARG A 320 -11.15 22.30 6.69
CA ARG A 320 -11.80 22.69 7.95
C ARG A 320 -12.38 21.44 8.63
N ASP A 321 -12.29 21.37 9.95
CA ASP A 321 -12.73 20.22 10.75
C ASP A 321 -11.91 18.92 10.51
N MET A 322 -10.64 19.06 10.11
CA MET A 322 -9.72 17.94 10.05
C MET A 322 -8.52 18.24 10.95
N GLU A 323 -8.17 17.30 11.81
CA GLU A 323 -7.02 17.39 12.69
C GLU A 323 -6.27 16.06 12.78
N TYR A 324 -5.01 16.10 13.20
CA TYR A 324 -4.24 14.91 13.47
C TYR A 324 -3.86 14.83 14.95
N LEU A 325 -3.67 13.61 15.42
CA LEU A 325 -3.15 13.31 16.76
C LEU A 325 -2.14 12.17 16.66
N ILE A 326 -1.03 12.30 17.37
CA ILE A 326 -0.08 11.20 17.54
C ILE A 326 -0.59 10.32 18.67
N SER A 327 -1.15 9.16 18.31
CA SER A 327 -1.80 8.24 19.25
C SER A 327 -0.79 7.32 19.96
N LEU A 328 0.35 7.05 19.32
CA LEU A 328 1.47 6.30 19.89
C LEU A 328 2.77 6.92 19.42
N ASP A 329 3.67 7.10 20.35
CA ASP A 329 5.04 7.53 20.14
C ASP A 329 5.97 6.61 20.92
N THR A 330 6.88 5.93 20.22
CA THR A 330 7.80 4.96 20.82
C THR A 330 9.23 5.51 20.96
N THR A 331 9.40 6.84 20.92
CA THR A 331 10.72 7.48 21.03
C THR A 331 11.02 8.04 22.42
#